data_1d3a44736a4514da2d0807f1ad4607a5
#
_entry.id   1d3a44736a4514da2d0807f1ad4607a5
#
_cell.length_a   1.000
_cell.length_b   1.000
_cell.length_c   1.000
_cell.angle_alpha   90.00
_cell.angle_beta   90.00
_cell.angle_gamma   90.00
#
_symmetry.space_group_name_H-M   'P 1'
#
loop_
_entity.id
_entity.type
_entity.pdbx_description
1 polymer ?
#
loop_
_entity_poly.entity_id
_entity_poly.type
_entity_poly.pdbx_seq_one_letter_code
_entity_poly.pdbx_strand_id
1 'polypeptide(L)'
;MLYPIVRPALFKLDPERAHELTFQQLRFISGTPLEGFIRQSLPARPVNCMGLTFPNALGLAAGLDKNAECIDAFGAMGFGFVEVGTVTPRAQPGNDKPRMFRLVEAEGIINRMGFNNLGVDHLVENVKKARFKGILGINIGKNKDTPVEQGKDDYLICMEKVYAHAGYIAINISSPNTPGLRTLQYGEALDDLLSAIKLKQKELQERHLKYVPVAVKIAPDLSEEELIQVADSLVRHEIDGVIATNTTLDRSLVAGLKYSEEAGGLSGRPVQTRSTEIIRRLSQELQGRLPIIGVGGIDSLVAAREKIAAGATLVQIYSGFIYKGPGLIKDIVTHL
;
A
#
# COMPACT_ATOMS: atom_id res chain seq x y z
N MET A 1 -24.24 7.75 5.68
CA MET A 1 -22.82 7.83 6.08
C MET A 1 -22.49 9.27 6.46
N LEU A 2 -21.83 9.48 7.61
CA LEU A 2 -21.53 10.82 8.15
C LEU A 2 -20.28 11.50 7.53
N TYR A 3 -19.49 10.76 6.74
CA TYR A 3 -18.21 11.27 6.24
C TYR A 3 -18.28 12.58 5.45
N PRO A 4 -19.23 12.80 4.53
CA PRO A 4 -19.33 14.08 3.83
C PRO A 4 -19.55 15.29 4.74
N ILE A 5 -20.16 15.08 5.92
CA ILE A 5 -20.40 16.13 6.93
C ILE A 5 -19.13 16.37 7.77
N VAL A 6 -18.39 15.32 8.11
CA VAL A 6 -17.20 15.39 8.98
C VAL A 6 -15.97 15.84 8.20
N ARG A 7 -15.84 15.44 6.91
CA ARG A 7 -14.67 15.76 6.06
C ARG A 7 -14.30 17.24 6.04
N PRO A 8 -15.24 18.20 5.85
CA PRO A 8 -14.88 19.62 5.83
C PRO A 8 -14.21 20.11 7.11
N ALA A 9 -14.59 19.57 8.26
CA ALA A 9 -13.97 19.90 9.54
C ALA A 9 -12.55 19.29 9.65
N LEU A 10 -12.39 18.03 9.26
CA LEU A 10 -11.08 17.37 9.24
C LEU A 10 -10.11 18.05 8.28
N PHE A 11 -10.61 18.58 7.16
CA PHE A 11 -9.77 19.24 6.14
C PHE A 11 -9.29 20.64 6.55
N LYS A 12 -9.86 21.24 7.59
CA LYS A 12 -9.34 22.48 8.20
C LYS A 12 -8.14 22.22 9.12
N LEU A 13 -7.96 21.00 9.59
CA LEU A 13 -6.83 20.61 10.43
C LEU A 13 -5.60 20.29 9.57
N ASP A 14 -4.42 20.39 10.19
CA ASP A 14 -3.22 19.80 9.63
C ASP A 14 -3.47 18.34 9.21
N PRO A 15 -2.97 17.88 8.04
CA PRO A 15 -3.27 16.56 7.52
C PRO A 15 -2.87 15.40 8.46
N GLU A 16 -1.72 15.51 9.12
CA GLU A 16 -1.23 14.46 10.01
C GLU A 16 -2.02 14.46 11.32
N ARG A 17 -2.39 15.64 11.84
CA ARG A 17 -3.26 15.75 13.01
C ARG A 17 -4.67 15.20 12.75
N ALA A 18 -5.23 15.47 11.57
CA ALA A 18 -6.52 14.90 11.18
C ALA A 18 -6.46 13.36 11.11
N HIS A 19 -5.35 12.81 10.60
CA HIS A 19 -5.10 11.38 10.60
C HIS A 19 -5.05 10.82 12.03
N GLU A 20 -4.25 11.40 12.91
CA GLU A 20 -4.11 10.97 14.32
C GLU A 20 -5.47 10.97 15.05
N LEU A 21 -6.25 12.05 14.91
CA LEU A 21 -7.59 12.13 15.51
C LEU A 21 -8.54 11.05 14.95
N THR A 22 -8.52 10.83 13.64
CA THR A 22 -9.36 9.80 13.01
C THR A 22 -8.97 8.41 13.52
N PHE A 23 -7.69 8.10 13.64
CA PHE A 23 -7.21 6.82 14.16
C PHE A 23 -7.56 6.62 15.63
N GLN A 24 -7.48 7.66 16.47
CA GLN A 24 -7.95 7.60 17.86
C GLN A 24 -9.43 7.20 17.93
N GLN A 25 -10.28 7.82 17.10
CA GLN A 25 -11.69 7.48 17.06
C GLN A 25 -11.94 6.06 16.54
N LEU A 26 -11.25 5.64 15.48
CA LEU A 26 -11.38 4.29 14.93
C LEU A 26 -10.97 3.22 15.95
N ARG A 27 -9.89 3.44 16.70
CA ARG A 27 -9.48 2.54 17.79
C ARG A 27 -10.51 2.49 18.90
N PHE A 28 -11.08 3.64 19.29
CA PHE A 28 -12.08 3.71 20.34
C PHE A 28 -13.37 2.97 19.99
N ILE A 29 -13.86 3.08 18.75
CA ILE A 29 -15.10 2.45 18.32
C ILE A 29 -14.91 0.96 17.93
N SER A 30 -13.72 0.56 17.54
CA SER A 30 -13.44 -0.80 17.09
C SER A 30 -13.71 -1.82 18.17
N GLY A 31 -14.47 -2.86 17.85
CA GLY A 31 -14.88 -3.90 18.79
C GLY A 31 -15.93 -3.49 19.82
N THR A 32 -16.50 -2.31 19.70
CA THR A 32 -17.64 -1.85 20.51
C THR A 32 -18.93 -1.85 19.68
N PRO A 33 -20.12 -1.71 20.29
CA PRO A 33 -21.36 -1.54 19.54
C PRO A 33 -21.34 -0.35 18.58
N LEU A 34 -20.52 0.66 18.84
CA LEU A 34 -20.36 1.84 17.97
C LEU A 34 -19.71 1.50 16.62
N GLU A 35 -19.02 0.37 16.51
CA GLU A 35 -18.48 -0.11 15.23
C GLU A 35 -19.57 -0.26 14.15
N GLY A 36 -20.84 -0.50 14.58
CA GLY A 36 -22.00 -0.54 13.70
C GLY A 36 -22.17 0.72 12.82
N PHE A 37 -21.71 1.90 13.27
CA PHE A 37 -21.76 3.14 12.49
C PHE A 37 -20.82 3.16 11.28
N ILE A 38 -19.73 2.37 11.31
CA ILE A 38 -18.77 2.27 10.20
C ILE A 38 -18.89 0.95 9.43
N ARG A 39 -19.54 -0.05 10.02
CA ARG A 39 -19.72 -1.38 9.42
C ARG A 39 -20.58 -1.31 8.16
N GLN A 40 -20.11 -1.96 7.12
CA GLN A 40 -20.85 -2.13 5.87
C GLN A 40 -21.06 -3.62 5.59
N SER A 41 -22.29 -4.02 5.30
CA SER A 41 -22.60 -5.34 4.77
C SER A 41 -22.54 -5.25 3.25
N LEU A 42 -21.51 -5.81 2.65
CA LEU A 42 -21.25 -5.77 1.22
C LEU A 42 -21.34 -7.18 0.62
N PRO A 43 -21.70 -7.32 -0.67
CA PRO A 43 -21.75 -8.62 -1.31
C PRO A 43 -20.35 -9.24 -1.37
N ALA A 44 -20.29 -10.56 -1.13
CA ALA A 44 -19.07 -11.32 -1.38
C ALA A 44 -18.86 -11.47 -2.89
N ARG A 45 -17.69 -11.06 -3.37
CA ARG A 45 -17.24 -11.22 -4.77
C ARG A 45 -15.82 -11.73 -4.75
N PRO A 46 -15.62 -13.02 -4.43
CA PRO A 46 -14.29 -13.57 -4.19
C PRO A 46 -13.42 -13.53 -5.44
N VAL A 47 -12.17 -13.16 -5.27
CA VAL A 47 -11.14 -13.09 -6.31
C VAL A 47 -9.95 -13.92 -5.88
N ASN A 48 -9.49 -14.81 -6.75
CA ASN A 48 -8.27 -15.59 -6.52
C ASN A 48 -7.04 -14.81 -7.05
N CYS A 49 -6.04 -14.62 -6.19
CA CYS A 49 -4.81 -13.92 -6.51
C CYS A 49 -3.68 -14.44 -5.63
N MET A 50 -2.49 -14.66 -6.16
CA MET A 50 -1.31 -15.14 -5.41
C MET A 50 -1.58 -16.42 -4.57
N GLY A 51 -2.43 -17.34 -5.04
CA GLY A 51 -2.83 -18.54 -4.29
C GLY A 51 -3.79 -18.30 -3.12
N LEU A 52 -4.28 -17.07 -2.94
CA LEU A 52 -5.22 -16.67 -1.89
C LEU A 52 -6.60 -16.34 -2.49
N THR A 53 -7.65 -16.54 -1.70
CA THR A 53 -9.02 -16.12 -2.05
C THR A 53 -9.36 -14.86 -1.28
N PHE A 54 -9.42 -13.72 -1.97
CA PHE A 54 -9.80 -12.43 -1.41
C PHE A 54 -11.33 -12.29 -1.40
N PRO A 55 -11.96 -11.82 -0.30
CA PRO A 55 -13.42 -11.66 -0.22
C PRO A 55 -14.02 -10.72 -1.29
N ASN A 56 -13.25 -9.74 -1.72
CA ASN A 56 -13.52 -8.86 -2.86
C ASN A 56 -12.21 -8.27 -3.39
N ALA A 57 -12.26 -7.62 -4.56
CA ALA A 57 -11.08 -7.09 -5.24
C ALA A 57 -10.50 -5.81 -4.63
N LEU A 58 -11.16 -5.18 -3.63
CA LEU A 58 -10.75 -3.87 -3.10
C LEU A 58 -10.00 -3.99 -1.78
N GLY A 59 -8.80 -3.44 -1.72
CA GLY A 59 -7.98 -3.34 -0.52
C GLY A 59 -7.64 -1.93 -0.09
N LEU A 60 -7.22 -1.81 1.16
CA LEU A 60 -6.56 -0.62 1.69
C LEU A 60 -5.08 -0.68 1.37
N ALA A 61 -4.53 0.38 0.76
CA ALA A 61 -3.10 0.47 0.49
C ALA A 61 -2.28 0.78 1.74
N ALA A 62 -1.05 0.27 1.79
CA ALA A 62 -0.08 0.58 2.84
C ALA A 62 0.18 2.10 2.99
N GLY A 63 0.57 2.49 4.19
CA GLY A 63 0.91 3.86 4.56
C GLY A 63 -0.20 4.56 5.36
N LEU A 64 -1.45 4.11 5.30
CA LEU A 64 -2.52 4.67 6.11
C LEU A 64 -2.46 4.11 7.54
N ASP A 65 -2.39 2.81 7.71
CA ASP A 65 -2.20 2.14 9.01
C ASP A 65 -0.79 1.54 9.11
N LYS A 66 0.17 2.35 9.53
CA LYS A 66 1.58 1.96 9.54
C LYS A 66 1.94 0.96 10.64
N ASN A 67 1.20 1.00 11.74
CA ASN A 67 1.47 0.20 12.93
C ASN A 67 0.41 -0.87 13.20
N ALA A 68 -0.51 -1.12 12.24
CA ALA A 68 -1.58 -2.10 12.38
C ALA A 68 -2.56 -1.81 13.55
N GLU A 69 -2.89 -0.53 13.75
CA GLU A 69 -3.71 -0.09 14.87
C GLU A 69 -5.22 -0.14 14.63
N CYS A 70 -5.65 -0.16 13.35
CA CYS A 70 -7.06 -0.01 12.96
C CYS A 70 -7.54 -1.09 11.97
N ILE A 71 -6.87 -2.25 11.91
CA ILE A 71 -7.18 -3.34 10.97
C ILE A 71 -8.68 -3.71 11.03
N ASP A 72 -9.23 -3.92 12.23
CA ASP A 72 -10.61 -4.32 12.44
C ASP A 72 -11.60 -3.27 11.94
N ALA A 73 -11.30 -1.98 12.17
CA ALA A 73 -12.12 -0.88 11.68
C ALA A 73 -12.18 -0.83 10.16
N PHE A 74 -11.05 -1.00 9.47
CA PHE A 74 -11.02 -1.06 8.01
C PHE A 74 -11.72 -2.29 7.47
N GLY A 75 -11.56 -3.44 8.13
CA GLY A 75 -12.32 -4.65 7.82
C GLY A 75 -13.83 -4.43 7.95
N ALA A 76 -14.29 -3.78 9.03
CA ALA A 76 -15.69 -3.43 9.23
C ALA A 76 -16.23 -2.49 8.14
N MET A 77 -15.40 -1.62 7.57
CA MET A 77 -15.78 -0.76 6.44
C MET A 77 -15.95 -1.51 5.12
N GLY A 78 -15.58 -2.80 5.04
CA GLY A 78 -15.84 -3.65 3.88
C GLY A 78 -14.66 -3.88 2.94
N PHE A 79 -13.44 -3.48 3.31
CA PHE A 79 -12.25 -3.86 2.56
C PHE A 79 -12.09 -5.40 2.55
N GLY A 80 -11.85 -5.97 1.38
CA GLY A 80 -11.56 -7.39 1.21
C GLY A 80 -10.18 -7.78 1.75
N PHE A 81 -9.26 -6.82 1.71
CA PHE A 81 -7.93 -6.95 2.30
C PHE A 81 -7.41 -5.61 2.80
N VAL A 82 -6.53 -5.68 3.78
CA VAL A 82 -5.90 -4.50 4.39
C VAL A 82 -4.40 -4.68 4.31
N GLU A 83 -3.69 -3.70 3.75
CA GLU A 83 -2.24 -3.68 3.76
C GLU A 83 -1.76 -2.66 4.80
N VAL A 84 -1.12 -3.16 5.86
CA VAL A 84 -0.54 -2.36 6.94
C VAL A 84 0.95 -2.10 6.69
N GLY A 85 1.53 -1.13 7.39
CA GLY A 85 2.92 -0.71 7.16
C GLY A 85 2.97 0.55 6.27
N THR A 86 4.11 0.94 5.71
CA THR A 86 5.41 0.26 5.70
C THR A 86 6.02 0.27 7.09
N VAL A 87 6.44 -0.88 7.52
CA VAL A 87 7.15 -1.07 8.78
C VAL A 87 8.63 -1.39 8.50
N THR A 88 9.49 -0.98 9.42
CA THR A 88 10.94 -1.23 9.38
C THR A 88 11.36 -2.05 10.60
N PRO A 89 12.54 -2.71 10.59
CA PRO A 89 12.99 -3.49 11.75
C PRO A 89 12.96 -2.72 13.06
N ARG A 90 13.50 -1.51 13.05
CA ARG A 90 13.51 -0.60 14.20
C ARG A 90 12.48 0.51 14.02
N ALA A 91 11.93 1.01 15.12
CA ALA A 91 11.13 2.23 15.12
C ALA A 91 11.93 3.41 14.56
N GLN A 92 11.24 4.29 13.82
CA GLN A 92 11.85 5.53 13.35
C GLN A 92 10.81 6.66 13.25
N PRO A 93 11.19 7.91 13.52
CA PRO A 93 10.26 9.05 13.52
C PRO A 93 9.82 9.47 12.11
N GLY A 94 10.56 9.06 11.09
CA GLY A 94 10.40 9.56 9.72
C GLY A 94 11.08 10.91 9.50
N ASN A 95 10.64 11.64 8.47
CA ASN A 95 11.17 12.96 8.14
C ASN A 95 10.51 14.05 9.00
N ASP A 96 11.12 15.25 9.03
CA ASP A 96 10.65 16.39 9.80
C ASP A 96 9.27 16.87 9.32
N LYS A 97 8.48 17.39 10.25
CA LYS A 97 7.18 18.03 9.99
C LYS A 97 7.37 19.52 9.58
N PRO A 98 6.51 20.07 8.69
CA PRO A 98 5.37 19.45 8.02
C PRO A 98 5.83 18.52 6.88
N ARG A 99 5.15 17.40 6.72
CA ARG A 99 5.53 16.35 5.79
C ARG A 99 4.35 15.72 5.03
N MET A 100 3.17 16.32 5.14
CA MET A 100 1.96 15.93 4.41
C MET A 100 1.18 17.17 4.01
N PHE A 101 0.83 17.27 2.71
CA PHE A 101 0.19 18.43 2.11
C PHE A 101 -0.99 17.98 1.24
N ARG A 102 -2.18 18.54 1.47
CA ARG A 102 -3.35 18.29 0.64
C ARG A 102 -3.42 19.31 -0.49
N LEU A 103 -3.56 18.80 -1.71
CA LEU A 103 -3.88 19.60 -2.90
C LEU A 103 -5.36 19.38 -3.21
N VAL A 104 -6.22 20.13 -2.51
CA VAL A 104 -7.67 19.86 -2.49
C VAL A 104 -8.30 19.98 -3.87
N GLU A 105 -7.90 20.97 -4.66
CA GLU A 105 -8.39 21.20 -6.02
C GLU A 105 -8.09 20.03 -6.97
N ALA A 106 -6.93 19.39 -6.77
CA ALA A 106 -6.52 18.22 -7.56
C ALA A 106 -6.91 16.87 -6.93
N GLU A 107 -7.57 16.86 -5.78
CA GLU A 107 -7.80 15.64 -4.97
C GLU A 107 -6.51 14.81 -4.80
N GLY A 108 -5.39 15.52 -4.59
CA GLY A 108 -4.05 14.97 -4.43
C GLY A 108 -3.48 15.17 -3.04
N ILE A 109 -2.45 14.39 -2.71
CA ILE A 109 -1.68 14.52 -1.47
C ILE A 109 -0.19 14.40 -1.82
N ILE A 110 0.62 15.38 -1.40
CA ILE A 110 2.07 15.24 -1.38
C ILE A 110 2.50 14.83 0.01
N ASN A 111 3.35 13.82 0.11
CA ASN A 111 3.91 13.40 1.40
C ASN A 111 5.40 13.07 1.28
N ARG A 112 6.12 13.35 2.39
CA ARG A 112 7.50 12.96 2.64
C ARG A 112 7.64 12.29 4.00
N MET A 113 6.78 11.31 4.28
CA MET A 113 6.66 10.69 5.61
C MET A 113 7.95 9.99 6.07
N GLY A 114 8.70 9.34 5.16
CA GLY A 114 9.97 8.70 5.48
C GLY A 114 9.82 7.45 6.35
N PHE A 115 8.75 6.67 6.12
CA PHE A 115 8.46 5.42 6.86
C PHE A 115 8.43 5.60 8.39
N ASN A 116 7.78 6.66 8.89
CA ASN A 116 7.55 6.79 10.33
C ASN A 116 6.71 5.61 10.84
N ASN A 117 7.27 4.85 11.80
CA ASN A 117 6.64 3.67 12.37
C ASN A 117 7.26 3.32 13.73
N LEU A 118 6.59 2.43 14.48
CA LEU A 118 7.00 2.00 15.82
C LEU A 118 7.81 0.69 15.83
N GLY A 119 8.27 0.24 14.67
CA GLY A 119 9.05 -0.98 14.51
C GLY A 119 8.19 -2.22 14.33
N VAL A 120 8.80 -3.26 13.75
CA VAL A 120 8.10 -4.48 13.34
C VAL A 120 7.53 -5.26 14.53
N ASP A 121 8.19 -5.23 15.69
CA ASP A 121 7.69 -5.93 16.89
C ASP A 121 6.37 -5.34 17.37
N HIS A 122 6.28 -4.01 17.41
CA HIS A 122 5.05 -3.30 17.76
C HIS A 122 3.91 -3.60 16.77
N LEU A 123 4.21 -3.60 15.47
CA LEU A 123 3.22 -3.96 14.45
C LEU A 123 2.70 -5.38 14.67
N VAL A 124 3.58 -6.35 14.91
CA VAL A 124 3.21 -7.76 15.14
C VAL A 124 2.31 -7.92 16.38
N GLU A 125 2.61 -7.19 17.45
CA GLU A 125 1.75 -7.20 18.64
C GLU A 125 0.33 -6.70 18.34
N ASN A 126 0.18 -5.67 17.50
CA ASN A 126 -1.13 -5.17 17.10
C ASN A 126 -1.84 -6.15 16.16
N VAL A 127 -1.12 -6.75 15.21
CA VAL A 127 -1.66 -7.78 14.30
C VAL A 127 -2.21 -8.97 15.09
N LYS A 128 -1.52 -9.43 16.13
CA LYS A 128 -2.00 -10.53 16.99
C LYS A 128 -3.33 -10.23 17.72
N LYS A 129 -3.61 -8.95 17.96
CA LYS A 129 -4.86 -8.51 18.63
C LYS A 129 -6.02 -8.35 17.65
N ALA A 130 -5.74 -8.22 16.35
CA ALA A 130 -6.76 -8.00 15.33
C ALA A 130 -7.66 -9.25 15.14
N ARG A 131 -8.94 -8.99 14.87
CA ARG A 131 -9.98 -10.01 14.66
C ARG A 131 -10.42 -10.07 13.20
N PHE A 132 -9.86 -9.26 12.36
CA PHE A 132 -10.13 -9.20 10.93
C PHE A 132 -9.99 -10.58 10.28
N LYS A 133 -10.98 -10.98 9.47
CA LYS A 133 -11.03 -12.30 8.80
C LYS A 133 -10.70 -12.23 7.31
N GLY A 134 -10.45 -11.04 6.77
CA GLY A 134 -9.97 -10.87 5.39
C GLY A 134 -8.47 -11.14 5.28
N ILE A 135 -7.91 -10.85 4.13
CA ILE A 135 -6.48 -11.02 3.87
C ILE A 135 -5.71 -9.82 4.43
N LEU A 136 -4.73 -10.08 5.27
CA LEU A 136 -3.82 -9.06 5.80
C LEU A 136 -2.51 -9.06 5.02
N GLY A 137 -2.24 -7.97 4.31
CA GLY A 137 -0.93 -7.67 3.74
C GLY A 137 -0.05 -6.94 4.76
N ILE A 138 1.22 -7.29 4.84
CA ILE A 138 2.19 -6.55 5.66
C ILE A 138 3.29 -5.99 4.75
N ASN A 139 3.32 -4.67 4.66
CA ASN A 139 4.28 -3.94 3.84
C ASN A 139 5.54 -3.65 4.65
N ILE A 140 6.68 -4.09 4.16
CA ILE A 140 7.96 -3.98 4.84
C ILE A 140 8.96 -3.13 4.04
N GLY A 141 9.86 -2.48 4.74
CA GLY A 141 10.85 -1.60 4.14
C GLY A 141 12.11 -1.47 4.97
N LYS A 142 13.10 -0.79 4.40
CA LYS A 142 14.41 -0.51 4.99
C LYS A 142 14.34 0.69 5.95
N ASN A 143 15.01 0.64 7.09
CA ASN A 143 15.24 1.80 7.94
C ASN A 143 16.00 2.90 7.18
N LYS A 144 15.78 4.15 7.56
CA LYS A 144 16.39 5.32 6.90
C LYS A 144 17.90 5.32 7.05
N ASP A 145 18.38 4.94 8.22
CA ASP A 145 19.81 4.93 8.62
C ASP A 145 20.57 3.68 8.18
N THR A 146 19.89 2.64 7.70
CA THR A 146 20.56 1.46 7.13
C THR A 146 21.12 1.84 5.74
N PRO A 147 22.42 1.64 5.46
CA PRO A 147 22.99 1.82 4.13
C PRO A 147 22.24 0.98 3.07
N VAL A 148 22.21 1.45 1.82
CA VAL A 148 21.47 0.76 0.74
C VAL A 148 22.03 -0.64 0.51
N GLU A 149 23.36 -0.80 0.62
CA GLU A 149 24.10 -2.07 0.44
C GLU A 149 23.72 -3.12 1.48
N GLN A 150 23.27 -2.69 2.67
CA GLN A 150 22.79 -3.54 3.76
C GLN A 150 21.25 -3.59 3.82
N GLY A 151 20.59 -2.92 2.87
CA GLY A 151 19.13 -2.76 2.87
C GLY A 151 18.37 -4.09 2.88
N LYS A 152 18.91 -5.12 2.21
CA LYS A 152 18.28 -6.45 2.18
C LYS A 152 18.11 -7.07 3.56
N ASP A 153 19.02 -6.84 4.50
CA ASP A 153 18.96 -7.40 5.85
C ASP A 153 17.71 -6.90 6.59
N ASP A 154 17.35 -5.64 6.42
CA ASP A 154 16.15 -5.07 7.01
C ASP A 154 14.87 -5.77 6.51
N TYR A 155 14.80 -6.10 5.21
CA TYR A 155 13.67 -6.87 4.68
C TYR A 155 13.63 -8.28 5.26
N LEU A 156 14.78 -8.97 5.36
CA LEU A 156 14.84 -10.33 5.90
C LEU A 156 14.46 -10.36 7.38
N ILE A 157 14.91 -9.38 8.19
CA ILE A 157 14.51 -9.22 9.59
C ILE A 157 12.99 -9.02 9.71
N CYS A 158 12.43 -8.14 8.89
CA CYS A 158 10.99 -7.94 8.89
C CYS A 158 10.23 -9.21 8.47
N MET A 159 10.67 -9.90 7.39
CA MET A 159 10.06 -11.15 6.94
C MET A 159 10.03 -12.19 8.04
N GLU A 160 11.13 -12.42 8.75
CA GLU A 160 11.24 -13.36 9.87
C GLU A 160 10.12 -13.11 10.90
N LYS A 161 9.87 -11.86 11.25
CA LYS A 161 8.92 -11.48 12.30
C LYS A 161 7.46 -11.49 11.85
N VAL A 162 7.18 -11.13 10.60
CA VAL A 162 5.80 -10.97 10.14
C VAL A 162 5.23 -12.21 9.47
N TYR A 163 6.05 -13.17 9.04
CA TYR A 163 5.67 -14.28 8.17
C TYR A 163 4.48 -15.08 8.69
N ALA A 164 4.52 -15.49 9.96
CA ALA A 164 3.45 -16.29 10.57
C ALA A 164 2.09 -15.56 10.61
N HIS A 165 2.11 -14.23 10.57
CA HIS A 165 0.95 -13.36 10.77
C HIS A 165 0.39 -12.76 9.48
N ALA A 166 1.17 -12.77 8.40
CA ALA A 166 0.78 -12.19 7.12
C ALA A 166 -0.07 -13.16 6.28
N GLY A 167 -1.04 -12.62 5.55
CA GLY A 167 -1.66 -13.27 4.40
C GLY A 167 -0.76 -13.17 3.18
N TYR A 168 -0.15 -11.99 2.95
CA TYR A 168 0.96 -11.77 2.01
C TYR A 168 1.93 -10.72 2.54
N ILE A 169 3.14 -10.69 2.00
CA ILE A 169 4.16 -9.69 2.36
C ILE A 169 4.42 -8.80 1.15
N ALA A 170 4.40 -7.47 1.34
CA ALA A 170 4.72 -6.50 0.30
C ALA A 170 6.10 -5.89 0.55
N ILE A 171 7.00 -6.05 -0.43
CA ILE A 171 8.36 -5.51 -0.41
C ILE A 171 8.34 -4.10 -1.00
N ASN A 172 8.55 -3.09 -0.18
CA ASN A 172 8.50 -1.69 -0.61
C ASN A 172 9.89 -1.16 -0.96
N ILE A 173 10.20 -1.14 -2.26
CA ILE A 173 11.45 -0.60 -2.81
C ILE A 173 11.23 0.70 -3.58
N SER A 174 10.05 1.30 -3.49
CA SER A 174 9.59 2.36 -4.40
C SER A 174 9.32 3.71 -3.74
N SER A 175 9.55 3.86 -2.42
CA SER A 175 9.33 5.14 -1.76
C SER A 175 10.35 6.20 -2.22
N PRO A 176 9.90 7.40 -2.65
CA PRO A 176 10.81 8.49 -2.96
C PRO A 176 11.38 9.19 -1.72
N ASN A 177 10.89 8.83 -0.54
CA ASN A 177 11.13 9.57 0.72
C ASN A 177 12.20 8.92 1.60
N THR A 178 12.83 7.84 1.14
CA THR A 178 13.96 7.16 1.78
C THR A 178 15.15 7.23 0.85
N PRO A 179 16.27 7.84 1.25
CA PRO A 179 17.45 8.01 0.39
C PRO A 179 17.92 6.70 -0.22
N GLY A 180 18.18 6.71 -1.53
CA GLY A 180 18.70 5.57 -2.28
C GLY A 180 17.77 4.37 -2.44
N LEU A 181 16.58 4.35 -1.82
CA LEU A 181 15.71 3.17 -1.85
C LEU A 181 15.32 2.74 -3.26
N ARG A 182 15.04 3.70 -4.14
CA ARG A 182 14.62 3.41 -5.52
C ARG A 182 15.72 2.78 -6.38
N THR A 183 17.01 2.85 -5.98
CA THR A 183 18.08 2.15 -6.69
C THR A 183 17.97 0.63 -6.55
N LEU A 184 17.22 0.13 -5.55
CA LEU A 184 16.91 -1.28 -5.40
C LEU A 184 15.90 -1.81 -6.42
N GLN A 185 15.35 -0.94 -7.28
CA GLN A 185 14.33 -1.36 -8.26
C GLN A 185 14.92 -1.92 -9.56
N TYR A 186 16.23 -1.83 -9.79
CA TYR A 186 16.81 -2.26 -11.08
C TYR A 186 18.16 -2.95 -10.91
N GLY A 187 18.54 -3.66 -12.00
CA GLY A 187 19.85 -4.28 -12.17
C GLY A 187 20.19 -5.31 -11.09
N GLU A 188 21.47 -5.46 -10.82
CA GLU A 188 21.99 -6.45 -9.86
C GLU A 188 21.44 -6.25 -8.43
N ALA A 189 21.18 -5.01 -8.03
CA ALA A 189 20.64 -4.73 -6.71
C ALA A 189 19.23 -5.30 -6.50
N LEU A 190 18.38 -5.26 -7.54
CA LEU A 190 17.07 -5.90 -7.52
C LEU A 190 17.22 -7.42 -7.46
N ASP A 191 18.04 -8.00 -8.32
CA ASP A 191 18.23 -9.46 -8.40
C ASP A 191 18.80 -10.04 -7.08
N ASP A 192 19.78 -9.37 -6.47
CA ASP A 192 20.34 -9.77 -5.17
C ASP A 192 19.26 -9.73 -4.06
N LEU A 193 18.46 -8.66 -4.02
CA LEU A 193 17.37 -8.55 -3.07
C LEU A 193 16.31 -9.64 -3.28
N LEU A 194 15.86 -9.85 -4.52
CA LEU A 194 14.82 -10.84 -4.82
C LEU A 194 15.29 -12.27 -4.52
N SER A 195 16.55 -12.60 -4.85
CA SER A 195 17.17 -13.88 -4.49
C SER A 195 17.14 -14.12 -2.98
N ALA A 196 17.56 -13.13 -2.19
CA ALA A 196 17.57 -13.24 -0.73
C ALA A 196 16.13 -13.38 -0.16
N ILE A 197 15.19 -12.63 -0.69
CA ILE A 197 13.75 -12.70 -0.31
C ILE A 197 13.20 -14.11 -0.60
N LYS A 198 13.47 -14.69 -1.76
CA LYS A 198 12.96 -16.02 -2.12
C LYS A 198 13.58 -17.12 -1.28
N LEU A 199 14.89 -17.04 -1.01
CA LEU A 199 15.54 -17.96 -0.09
C LEU A 199 14.90 -17.90 1.30
N LYS A 200 14.69 -16.69 1.80
CA LYS A 200 14.04 -16.48 3.12
C LYS A 200 12.59 -16.96 3.13
N GLN A 201 11.83 -16.70 2.05
CA GLN A 201 10.46 -17.19 1.92
C GLN A 201 10.40 -18.73 2.01
N LYS A 202 11.32 -19.43 1.33
CA LYS A 202 11.39 -20.89 1.36
C LYS A 202 11.74 -21.42 2.76
N GLU A 203 12.75 -20.84 3.42
CA GLU A 203 13.13 -21.19 4.80
C GLU A 203 11.93 -21.04 5.74
N LEU A 204 11.21 -19.92 5.65
CA LEU A 204 10.07 -19.63 6.52
C LEU A 204 8.86 -20.50 6.19
N GLN A 205 8.63 -20.85 4.93
CA GLN A 205 7.60 -21.80 4.51
C GLN A 205 7.82 -23.17 5.14
N GLU A 206 9.05 -23.68 5.10
CA GLU A 206 9.40 -24.97 5.71
C GLU A 206 9.21 -24.94 7.24
N ARG A 207 9.64 -23.85 7.89
CA ARG A 207 9.53 -23.66 9.34
C ARG A 207 8.09 -23.54 9.82
N HIS A 208 7.26 -22.79 9.10
CA HIS A 208 5.87 -22.49 9.50
C HIS A 208 4.84 -23.41 8.86
N LEU A 209 5.23 -24.31 7.96
CA LEU A 209 4.35 -25.18 7.16
C LEU A 209 3.22 -24.38 6.48
N LYS A 210 3.54 -23.16 6.04
CA LYS A 210 2.60 -22.21 5.45
C LYS A 210 3.30 -21.42 4.36
N TYR A 211 2.72 -21.39 3.15
CA TYR A 211 3.19 -20.50 2.10
C TYR A 211 2.57 -19.11 2.29
N VAL A 212 3.41 -18.07 2.36
CA VAL A 212 2.99 -16.67 2.39
C VAL A 212 3.53 -16.00 1.14
N PRO A 213 2.65 -15.59 0.19
CA PRO A 213 3.10 -14.98 -1.04
C PRO A 213 3.75 -13.63 -0.82
N VAL A 214 4.68 -13.28 -1.70
CA VAL A 214 5.45 -12.04 -1.68
C VAL A 214 5.12 -11.21 -2.92
N ALA A 215 4.72 -9.95 -2.72
CA ALA A 215 4.52 -8.98 -3.77
C ALA A 215 5.56 -7.85 -3.69
N VAL A 216 6.00 -7.32 -4.82
CA VAL A 216 6.94 -6.20 -4.90
C VAL A 216 6.21 -4.93 -5.32
N LYS A 217 6.38 -3.84 -4.55
CA LYS A 217 5.75 -2.54 -4.85
C LYS A 217 6.70 -1.61 -5.57
N ILE A 218 6.30 -1.19 -6.78
CA ILE A 218 7.12 -0.40 -7.69
C ILE A 218 6.65 1.05 -7.81
N ALA A 219 7.55 1.94 -8.27
CA ALA A 219 7.27 3.34 -8.55
C ALA A 219 6.57 3.54 -9.91
N PRO A 220 5.80 4.64 -10.09
CA PRO A 220 5.24 4.97 -11.40
C PRO A 220 6.23 5.68 -12.33
N ASP A 221 7.36 6.13 -11.80
CA ASP A 221 8.32 6.99 -12.50
C ASP A 221 9.41 6.19 -13.24
N LEU A 222 9.19 4.88 -13.46
CA LEU A 222 10.09 4.02 -14.22
C LEU A 222 10.04 4.34 -15.72
N SER A 223 11.19 4.29 -16.40
CA SER A 223 11.24 4.28 -17.86
C SER A 223 10.66 2.96 -18.41
N GLU A 224 10.46 2.89 -19.73
CA GLU A 224 9.96 1.66 -20.35
C GLU A 224 10.98 0.52 -20.20
N GLU A 225 12.25 0.80 -20.40
CA GLU A 225 13.34 -0.18 -20.26
C GLU A 225 13.46 -0.69 -18.82
N GLU A 226 13.39 0.24 -17.84
CA GLU A 226 13.40 -0.14 -16.41
C GLU A 226 12.21 -1.01 -16.05
N LEU A 227 11.01 -0.70 -16.59
CA LEU A 227 9.81 -1.47 -16.33
C LEU A 227 9.90 -2.90 -16.87
N ILE A 228 10.46 -3.07 -18.08
CA ILE A 228 10.72 -4.39 -18.69
C ILE A 228 11.71 -5.17 -17.81
N GLN A 229 12.83 -4.56 -17.42
CA GLN A 229 13.82 -5.20 -16.54
C GLN A 229 13.22 -5.64 -15.20
N VAL A 230 12.40 -4.80 -14.59
CA VAL A 230 11.67 -5.14 -13.36
C VAL A 230 10.76 -6.35 -13.60
N ALA A 231 9.95 -6.33 -14.66
CA ALA A 231 9.03 -7.43 -14.97
C ALA A 231 9.78 -8.76 -15.16
N ASP A 232 10.89 -8.74 -15.91
CA ASP A 232 11.72 -9.92 -16.14
C ASP A 232 12.37 -10.45 -14.86
N SER A 233 12.89 -9.55 -13.99
CA SER A 233 13.46 -9.93 -12.70
C SER A 233 12.42 -10.55 -11.77
N LEU A 234 11.22 -9.96 -11.69
CA LEU A 234 10.13 -10.52 -10.86
C LEU A 234 9.72 -11.92 -11.32
N VAL A 235 9.64 -12.16 -12.63
CA VAL A 235 9.31 -13.48 -13.18
C VAL A 235 10.45 -14.48 -12.97
N ARG A 236 11.69 -14.09 -13.24
CA ARG A 236 12.89 -14.93 -13.07
C ARG A 236 13.07 -15.41 -11.63
N HIS A 237 12.76 -14.54 -10.68
CA HIS A 237 12.83 -14.85 -9.25
C HIS A 237 11.52 -15.41 -8.68
N GLU A 238 10.55 -15.78 -9.52
CA GLU A 238 9.29 -16.41 -9.09
C GLU A 238 8.58 -15.63 -7.98
N ILE A 239 8.56 -14.30 -8.08
CA ILE A 239 7.78 -13.43 -7.17
C ILE A 239 6.28 -13.69 -7.40
N ASP A 240 5.47 -13.59 -6.35
CA ASP A 240 4.06 -14.00 -6.41
C ASP A 240 3.12 -12.91 -6.92
N GLY A 241 3.54 -11.64 -6.87
CA GLY A 241 2.72 -10.52 -7.32
C GLY A 241 3.48 -9.21 -7.45
N VAL A 242 2.93 -8.25 -8.16
CA VAL A 242 3.45 -6.88 -8.24
C VAL A 242 2.39 -5.86 -7.85
N ILE A 243 2.77 -4.85 -7.05
CA ILE A 243 1.90 -3.75 -6.64
C ILE A 243 2.30 -2.50 -7.44
N ALA A 244 1.44 -2.08 -8.35
CA ALA A 244 1.66 -0.94 -9.23
C ALA A 244 0.54 0.10 -9.04
N THR A 245 0.85 1.30 -8.48
CA THR A 245 2.16 1.87 -8.18
C THR A 245 2.22 2.57 -6.83
N ASN A 246 3.44 2.98 -6.42
CA ASN A 246 3.65 3.95 -5.35
C ASN A 246 3.30 5.38 -5.86
N THR A 247 3.71 6.40 -5.12
CA THR A 247 3.55 7.83 -5.45
C THR A 247 4.55 8.29 -6.51
N THR A 248 4.21 9.37 -7.25
CA THR A 248 5.06 9.96 -8.29
C THR A 248 5.83 11.18 -7.81
N LEU A 249 6.95 11.47 -8.46
CA LEU A 249 7.68 12.74 -8.35
C LEU A 249 7.24 13.77 -9.42
N ASP A 250 6.47 13.36 -10.41
CA ASP A 250 5.93 14.26 -11.42
C ASP A 250 4.93 15.25 -10.81
N ARG A 251 5.07 16.52 -11.17
CA ARG A 251 4.25 17.65 -10.70
C ARG A 251 3.44 18.31 -11.82
N SER A 252 3.57 17.85 -13.05
CA SER A 252 2.97 18.48 -14.23
C SER A 252 1.48 18.75 -14.08
N LEU A 253 0.73 17.80 -13.51
CA LEU A 253 -0.73 17.90 -13.32
C LEU A 253 -1.16 18.74 -12.10
N VAL A 254 -0.22 19.23 -11.32
CA VAL A 254 -0.50 20.05 -10.13
C VAL A 254 0.28 21.37 -10.12
N ALA A 255 0.98 21.69 -11.21
CA ALA A 255 1.77 22.90 -11.34
C ALA A 255 0.93 24.16 -11.04
N GLY A 256 1.49 25.07 -10.23
CA GLY A 256 0.83 26.30 -9.83
C GLY A 256 -0.21 26.18 -8.70
N LEU A 257 -0.55 24.96 -8.27
CA LEU A 257 -1.40 24.78 -7.09
C LEU A 257 -0.60 25.03 -5.80
N LYS A 258 -1.31 25.42 -4.75
CA LYS A 258 -0.70 25.56 -3.42
C LYS A 258 -0.05 24.23 -3.02
N TYR A 259 1.19 24.29 -2.56
CA TYR A 259 2.03 23.14 -2.17
C TYR A 259 2.54 22.26 -3.33
N SER A 260 2.32 22.62 -4.60
CA SER A 260 2.82 21.81 -5.73
C SER A 260 4.34 21.64 -5.74
N GLU A 261 5.09 22.60 -5.21
CA GLU A 261 6.56 22.59 -5.15
C GLU A 261 7.12 21.83 -3.94
N GLU A 262 6.27 21.33 -3.05
CA GLU A 262 6.72 20.56 -1.88
C GLU A 262 7.41 19.25 -2.29
N ALA A 263 8.52 18.96 -1.63
CA ALA A 263 9.23 17.70 -1.83
C ALA A 263 8.41 16.53 -1.30
N GLY A 264 8.54 15.37 -1.95
CA GLY A 264 7.85 14.12 -1.55
C GLY A 264 7.15 13.44 -2.70
N GLY A 265 6.37 12.40 -2.41
CA GLY A 265 5.58 11.67 -3.40
C GLY A 265 4.17 12.22 -3.52
N LEU A 266 3.71 12.47 -4.75
CA LEU A 266 2.35 12.88 -5.09
C LEU A 266 1.46 11.64 -5.31
N SER A 267 0.31 11.62 -4.65
CA SER A 267 -0.73 10.59 -4.73
C SER A 267 -2.10 11.19 -5.03
N GLY A 268 -3.10 10.35 -5.23
CA GLY A 268 -4.48 10.77 -5.54
C GLY A 268 -4.73 10.88 -7.04
N ARG A 269 -5.76 11.63 -7.43
CA ARG A 269 -6.21 11.75 -8.83
C ARG A 269 -5.06 12.08 -9.82
N PRO A 270 -4.08 12.94 -9.49
CA PRO A 270 -2.99 13.25 -10.43
C PRO A 270 -2.17 12.04 -10.89
N VAL A 271 -2.08 10.97 -10.10
CA VAL A 271 -1.31 9.77 -10.48
C VAL A 271 -2.14 8.74 -11.25
N GLN A 272 -3.45 8.95 -11.43
CA GLN A 272 -4.38 7.96 -11.98
C GLN A 272 -3.95 7.46 -13.37
N THR A 273 -3.78 8.36 -14.32
CA THR A 273 -3.44 8.03 -15.71
C THR A 273 -2.11 7.30 -15.77
N ARG A 274 -1.07 7.87 -15.17
CA ARG A 274 0.29 7.28 -15.20
C ARG A 274 0.31 5.89 -14.56
N SER A 275 -0.34 5.70 -13.42
CA SER A 275 -0.44 4.38 -12.79
C SER A 275 -1.20 3.38 -13.66
N THR A 276 -2.25 3.80 -14.37
CA THR A 276 -3.00 2.92 -15.29
C THR A 276 -2.15 2.52 -16.50
N GLU A 277 -1.33 3.42 -17.04
CA GLU A 277 -0.37 3.14 -18.11
C GLU A 277 0.68 2.12 -17.68
N ILE A 278 1.28 2.29 -16.50
CA ILE A 278 2.23 1.33 -15.93
C ILE A 278 1.60 -0.05 -15.78
N ILE A 279 0.38 -0.14 -15.24
CA ILE A 279 -0.33 -1.41 -15.08
C ILE A 279 -0.55 -2.08 -16.45
N ARG A 280 -1.01 -1.32 -17.45
CA ARG A 280 -1.24 -1.84 -18.80
C ARG A 280 0.05 -2.37 -19.42
N ARG A 281 1.15 -1.61 -19.29
CA ARG A 281 2.44 -2.04 -19.82
C ARG A 281 2.98 -3.28 -19.09
N LEU A 282 2.92 -3.30 -17.76
CA LEU A 282 3.25 -4.49 -16.98
C LEU A 282 2.43 -5.71 -17.39
N SER A 283 1.12 -5.55 -17.59
CA SER A 283 0.25 -6.64 -18.02
C SER A 283 0.68 -7.22 -19.37
N GLN A 284 1.10 -6.36 -20.29
CA GLN A 284 1.64 -6.79 -21.60
C GLN A 284 2.96 -7.56 -21.45
N GLU A 285 3.88 -7.08 -20.63
CA GLU A 285 5.18 -7.73 -20.40
C GLU A 285 5.03 -9.04 -19.62
N LEU A 286 4.19 -9.04 -18.60
CA LEU A 286 3.99 -10.21 -17.74
C LEU A 286 3.16 -11.32 -18.38
N GLN A 287 2.29 -11.03 -19.35
CA GLN A 287 1.46 -12.00 -20.08
C GLN A 287 0.75 -13.02 -19.17
N GLY A 288 0.23 -12.55 -18.03
CA GLY A 288 -0.47 -13.37 -17.05
C GLY A 288 0.43 -14.23 -16.13
N ARG A 289 1.76 -14.19 -16.29
CA ARG A 289 2.70 -14.95 -15.45
C ARG A 289 2.73 -14.47 -13.99
N LEU A 290 2.32 -13.23 -13.74
CA LEU A 290 2.33 -12.61 -12.41
C LEU A 290 1.10 -11.71 -12.27
N PRO A 291 0.29 -11.83 -11.19
CA PRO A 291 -0.84 -10.96 -10.96
C PRO A 291 -0.41 -9.54 -10.51
N ILE A 292 -1.21 -8.55 -10.88
CA ILE A 292 -0.98 -7.15 -10.59
C ILE A 292 -2.02 -6.65 -9.56
N ILE A 293 -1.57 -6.00 -8.50
CA ILE A 293 -2.41 -5.22 -7.58
C ILE A 293 -2.31 -3.76 -8.01
N GLY A 294 -3.40 -3.20 -8.56
CA GLY A 294 -3.43 -1.84 -9.09
C GLY A 294 -3.64 -0.79 -8.00
N VAL A 295 -2.76 0.20 -7.94
CA VAL A 295 -2.82 1.31 -6.96
C VAL A 295 -2.50 2.63 -7.65
N GLY A 296 -3.18 3.69 -7.26
CA GLY A 296 -2.88 5.07 -7.69
C GLY A 296 -4.07 5.74 -8.38
N GLY A 297 -4.59 6.79 -7.74
CA GLY A 297 -5.63 7.65 -8.27
C GLY A 297 -7.04 7.05 -8.31
N ILE A 298 -7.31 5.94 -7.64
CA ILE A 298 -8.64 5.33 -7.59
C ILE A 298 -9.50 6.14 -6.61
N ASP A 299 -10.42 6.93 -7.16
CA ASP A 299 -11.35 7.79 -6.42
C ASP A 299 -12.82 7.56 -6.80
N SER A 300 -13.08 6.59 -7.68
CA SER A 300 -14.39 6.23 -8.21
C SER A 300 -14.41 4.78 -8.70
N LEU A 301 -15.60 4.24 -8.93
CA LEU A 301 -15.80 2.95 -9.59
C LEU A 301 -15.19 2.94 -11.00
N VAL A 302 -15.29 4.05 -11.73
CA VAL A 302 -14.71 4.18 -13.09
C VAL A 302 -13.20 3.99 -13.04
N ALA A 303 -12.52 4.69 -12.13
CA ALA A 303 -11.09 4.57 -11.95
C ALA A 303 -10.66 3.15 -11.52
N ALA A 304 -11.47 2.48 -10.68
CA ALA A 304 -11.21 1.08 -10.32
C ALA A 304 -11.33 0.13 -11.53
N ARG A 305 -12.39 0.29 -12.34
CA ARG A 305 -12.59 -0.50 -13.58
C ARG A 305 -11.48 -0.28 -14.59
N GLU A 306 -10.97 0.94 -14.72
CA GLU A 306 -9.84 1.24 -15.61
C GLU A 306 -8.58 0.46 -15.19
N LYS A 307 -8.31 0.31 -13.89
CA LYS A 307 -7.19 -0.51 -13.41
C LYS A 307 -7.37 -1.99 -13.75
N ILE A 308 -8.58 -2.53 -13.54
CA ILE A 308 -8.90 -3.93 -13.91
C ILE A 308 -8.78 -4.11 -15.43
N ALA A 309 -9.34 -3.20 -16.22
CA ALA A 309 -9.24 -3.26 -17.69
C ALA A 309 -7.80 -3.12 -18.19
N ALA A 310 -6.92 -2.46 -17.43
CA ALA A 310 -5.50 -2.36 -17.72
C ALA A 310 -4.71 -3.65 -17.38
N GLY A 311 -5.34 -4.62 -16.68
CA GLY A 311 -4.74 -5.91 -16.34
C GLY A 311 -4.50 -6.14 -14.84
N ALA A 312 -4.98 -5.26 -13.95
CA ALA A 312 -4.93 -5.51 -12.52
C ALA A 312 -5.92 -6.61 -12.11
N THR A 313 -5.51 -7.50 -11.21
CA THR A 313 -6.38 -8.53 -10.60
C THR A 313 -7.09 -8.00 -9.36
N LEU A 314 -6.41 -7.18 -8.57
CA LEU A 314 -6.89 -6.52 -7.36
C LEU A 314 -6.61 -5.02 -7.45
N VAL A 315 -7.31 -4.22 -6.65
CA VAL A 315 -7.08 -2.78 -6.55
C VAL A 315 -6.96 -2.33 -5.10
N GLN A 316 -6.15 -1.29 -4.86
CA GLN A 316 -6.02 -0.66 -3.54
C GLN A 316 -6.30 0.83 -3.62
N ILE A 317 -6.91 1.39 -2.58
CA ILE A 317 -7.16 2.82 -2.42
C ILE A 317 -6.43 3.39 -1.20
N TYR A 318 -6.04 4.66 -1.31
CA TYR A 318 -5.45 5.47 -0.23
C TYR A 318 -6.05 6.89 -0.26
N SER A 319 -5.56 7.77 -1.12
CA SER A 319 -6.01 9.18 -1.20
C SER A 319 -7.48 9.30 -1.59
N GLY A 320 -7.95 8.45 -2.52
CA GLY A 320 -9.38 8.40 -2.87
C GLY A 320 -10.27 8.09 -1.66
N PHE A 321 -9.84 7.18 -0.78
CA PHE A 321 -10.56 6.92 0.47
C PHE A 321 -10.55 8.14 1.41
N ILE A 322 -9.45 8.87 1.52
CA ILE A 322 -9.38 10.11 2.32
C ILE A 322 -10.32 11.19 1.78
N TYR A 323 -10.45 11.32 0.46
CA TYR A 323 -11.30 12.33 -0.16
C TYR A 323 -12.79 11.93 -0.18
N LYS A 324 -13.11 10.65 -0.45
CA LYS A 324 -14.49 10.18 -0.66
C LYS A 324 -15.08 9.44 0.55
N GLY A 325 -14.23 8.93 1.44
CA GLY A 325 -14.64 8.18 2.63
C GLY A 325 -15.17 6.78 2.35
N PRO A 326 -15.82 6.13 3.34
CA PRO A 326 -16.28 4.75 3.24
C PRO A 326 -17.33 4.49 2.15
N GLY A 327 -18.01 5.53 1.63
CA GLY A 327 -18.91 5.41 0.49
C GLY A 327 -18.26 4.87 -0.76
N LEU A 328 -16.98 5.23 -1.00
CA LEU A 328 -16.21 4.74 -2.12
C LEU A 328 -16.02 3.21 -2.06
N ILE A 329 -15.82 2.65 -0.85
CA ILE A 329 -15.67 1.19 -0.67
C ILE A 329 -16.95 0.50 -1.13
N LYS A 330 -18.11 0.98 -0.65
CA LYS A 330 -19.41 0.42 -1.00
C LYS A 330 -19.63 0.46 -2.52
N ASP A 331 -19.38 1.61 -3.13
CA ASP A 331 -19.60 1.79 -4.56
C ASP A 331 -18.73 0.83 -5.39
N ILE A 332 -17.44 0.74 -5.09
CA ILE A 332 -16.52 -0.15 -5.80
C ILE A 332 -16.89 -1.62 -5.55
N VAL A 333 -17.01 -2.07 -4.31
CA VAL A 333 -17.25 -3.50 -4.00
C VAL A 333 -18.57 -4.01 -4.52
N THR A 334 -19.61 -3.13 -4.54
CA THR A 334 -20.92 -3.54 -5.05
C THR A 334 -20.94 -3.70 -6.57
N HIS A 335 -20.14 -2.95 -7.31
CA HIS A 335 -20.29 -2.84 -8.76
C HIS A 335 -19.04 -3.27 -9.56
N LEU A 336 -17.88 -3.49 -8.92
CA LEU A 336 -16.70 -4.04 -9.57
C LEU A 336 -16.83 -5.55 -9.72
#